data_02bf6588c3bff0d94eb6697332e61d62
#
_entry.id   02bf6588c3bff0d94eb6697332e61d62
#
_cell.length_a   1.000
_cell.length_b   1.000
_cell.length_c   1.000
_cell.angle_alpha   90.00
_cell.angle_beta   90.00
_cell.angle_gamma   90.00
#
_symmetry.space_group_name_H-M   'P 1'
#
loop_
_entity.id
_entity.type
_entity.pdbx_description
1 polymer ?
#
loop_
_entity_poly.entity_id
_entity_poly.type
_entity_poly.pdbx_seq_one_letter_code
_entity_poly.pdbx_strand_id
1 'polypeptide(L)'
;MLQSIKSDNEQFTLRSLLQSYREQTTSNTLRGKLFEDFVTKYLMYDPLHYGRYEKVESYYEWAKEREGWNKNDIGIDLVAKLRNQEGYVAIQCKFYQADHQISKKDIDSFIAASGKDIFKYRLLVDSTEV
;
A
#
# COMPACT_ATOMS: atom_id res chain seq x y z
N MET A 1 -7.76 -3.03 -7.30
CA MET A 1 -6.67 -3.80 -6.69
C MET A 1 -5.59 -4.00 -7.74
N LEU A 2 -4.57 -4.76 -7.46
CA LEU A 2 -3.44 -4.95 -8.34
C LEU A 2 -3.84 -5.58 -9.66
N GLN A 3 -3.71 -4.85 -10.74
CA GLN A 3 -4.25 -5.28 -12.04
C GLN A 3 -3.21 -5.46 -13.13
N SER A 4 -1.95 -5.39 -12.80
CA SER A 4 -0.91 -5.42 -13.81
C SER A 4 -0.46 -6.82 -14.22
N ILE A 5 -1.19 -7.83 -13.81
CA ILE A 5 -0.86 -9.22 -14.13
C ILE A 5 -1.06 -9.46 -15.62
N LYS A 6 -0.03 -9.93 -16.29
CA LYS A 6 0.00 -9.98 -17.74
C LYS A 6 -0.19 -11.36 -18.32
N SER A 7 -0.06 -12.40 -17.53
CA SER A 7 -0.25 -13.77 -17.99
C SER A 7 -1.12 -14.54 -17.01
N ASP A 8 -1.72 -15.60 -17.47
CA ASP A 8 -2.54 -16.45 -16.60
C ASP A 8 -1.72 -17.03 -15.45
N ASN A 9 -0.47 -17.36 -15.70
CA ASN A 9 0.40 -17.90 -14.67
C ASN A 9 0.72 -16.87 -13.60
N GLU A 10 1.00 -15.64 -14.00
CA GLU A 10 1.26 -14.57 -13.05
C GLU A 10 0.01 -14.24 -12.25
N GLN A 11 -1.15 -14.20 -12.90
CA GLN A 11 -2.40 -13.94 -12.22
C GLN A 11 -2.71 -15.05 -11.21
N PHE A 12 -2.51 -16.29 -11.59
CA PHE A 12 -2.69 -17.43 -10.68
C PHE A 12 -1.76 -17.29 -9.48
N THR A 13 -0.50 -16.95 -9.71
CA THR A 13 0.49 -16.78 -8.65
C THR A 13 0.09 -15.68 -7.68
N LEU A 14 -0.40 -14.56 -8.19
CA LEU A 14 -0.88 -13.47 -7.33
C LEU A 14 -2.03 -13.92 -6.44
N ARG A 15 -3.03 -14.57 -7.04
CA ARG A 15 -4.16 -15.07 -6.27
C ARG A 15 -3.74 -16.09 -5.23
N SER A 16 -2.87 -17.00 -5.63
CA SER A 16 -2.34 -18.03 -4.72
C SER A 16 -1.58 -17.41 -3.57
N LEU A 17 -0.78 -16.39 -3.85
CA LEU A 17 -0.01 -15.69 -2.83
C LEU A 17 -0.93 -15.00 -1.83
N LEU A 18 -1.92 -14.27 -2.30
CA LEU A 18 -2.85 -13.58 -1.42
C LEU A 18 -3.67 -14.57 -0.60
N GLN A 19 -4.09 -15.67 -1.21
CA GLN A 19 -4.81 -16.73 -0.49
C GLN A 19 -3.92 -17.37 0.56
N SER A 20 -2.66 -17.60 0.23
CA SER A 20 -1.68 -18.13 1.16
C SER A 20 -1.52 -17.21 2.38
N TYR A 21 -1.48 -15.92 2.18
CA TYR A 21 -1.43 -14.98 3.30
C TYR A 21 -2.64 -15.09 4.20
N ARG A 22 -3.82 -15.29 3.63
CA ARG A 22 -5.06 -15.47 4.41
C ARG A 22 -5.06 -16.77 5.20
N GLU A 23 -4.45 -17.80 4.68
CA GLU A 23 -4.46 -19.13 5.29
C GLU A 23 -3.32 -19.35 6.30
N GLN A 24 -2.14 -18.80 6.02
CA GLN A 24 -0.94 -19.08 6.79
C GLN A 24 -0.90 -18.37 8.13
N THR A 25 -1.70 -17.38 8.35
CA THR A 25 -1.65 -16.64 9.60
C THR A 25 -3.05 -16.32 10.10
N THR A 26 -3.21 -16.42 11.43
CA THR A 26 -4.43 -15.99 12.11
C THR A 26 -4.32 -14.56 12.61
N SER A 27 -3.14 -13.96 12.56
CA SER A 27 -2.90 -12.61 13.03
C SER A 27 -3.23 -11.58 11.95
N ASN A 28 -4.20 -10.72 12.21
CA ASN A 28 -4.51 -9.63 11.29
C ASN A 28 -3.35 -8.65 11.16
N THR A 29 -2.60 -8.43 12.23
CA THR A 29 -1.42 -7.56 12.19
C THR A 29 -0.36 -8.12 11.25
N LEU A 30 -0.09 -9.41 11.35
CA LEU A 30 0.90 -10.03 10.49
C LEU A 30 0.45 -10.06 9.02
N ARG A 31 -0.82 -10.34 8.77
CA ARG A 31 -1.37 -10.29 7.41
C ARG A 31 -1.21 -8.90 6.79
N GLY A 32 -1.52 -7.87 7.58
CA GLY A 32 -1.36 -6.50 7.12
C GLY A 32 0.08 -6.18 6.78
N LYS A 33 1.01 -6.61 7.62
CA LYS A 33 2.44 -6.39 7.39
C LYS A 33 2.93 -7.08 6.13
N LEU A 34 2.54 -8.33 5.93
CA LEU A 34 2.90 -9.07 4.73
C LEU A 34 2.34 -8.41 3.47
N PHE A 35 1.12 -7.91 3.54
CA PHE A 35 0.52 -7.22 2.41
C PHE A 35 1.23 -5.92 2.11
N GLU A 36 1.60 -5.15 3.12
CA GLU A 36 2.38 -3.92 2.93
C GLU A 36 3.72 -4.22 2.27
N ASP A 37 4.40 -5.27 2.69
CA ASP A 37 5.66 -5.67 2.08
C ASP A 37 5.46 -6.07 0.62
N PHE A 38 4.38 -6.78 0.33
CA PHE A 38 4.05 -7.14 -1.04
C PHE A 38 3.78 -5.91 -1.89
N VAL A 39 2.97 -4.97 -1.40
CA VAL A 39 2.65 -3.76 -2.13
C VAL A 39 3.90 -2.92 -2.40
N THR A 40 4.79 -2.83 -1.42
CA THR A 40 6.05 -2.11 -1.58
C THR A 40 6.83 -2.65 -2.77
N LYS A 41 6.99 -3.98 -2.84
CA LYS A 41 7.71 -4.62 -3.94
C LYS A 41 6.97 -4.45 -5.26
N TYR A 42 5.65 -4.58 -5.22
CA TYR A 42 4.84 -4.44 -6.42
C TYR A 42 5.04 -3.06 -7.05
N LEU A 43 4.94 -2.00 -6.26
CA LEU A 43 5.07 -0.64 -6.77
C LEU A 43 6.47 -0.33 -7.30
N MET A 44 7.49 -0.97 -6.73
CA MET A 44 8.86 -0.75 -7.18
C MET A 44 9.21 -1.50 -8.45
N TYR A 45 8.59 -2.64 -8.69
CA TYR A 45 9.03 -3.55 -9.77
C TYR A 45 8.00 -3.84 -10.84
N ASP A 46 6.74 -3.50 -10.63
CA ASP A 46 5.70 -3.74 -11.63
C ASP A 46 5.91 -2.84 -12.85
N PRO A 47 5.80 -3.36 -14.08
CA PRO A 47 5.99 -2.55 -15.28
C PRO A 47 5.10 -1.32 -15.40
N LEU A 48 3.89 -1.36 -14.85
CA LEU A 48 2.99 -0.20 -14.88
C LEU A 48 3.45 0.92 -13.96
N HIS A 49 4.19 0.57 -12.92
CA HIS A 49 4.63 1.55 -11.91
C HIS A 49 6.13 1.76 -11.93
N TYR A 50 6.85 0.90 -12.64
CA TYR A 50 8.30 0.98 -12.70
C TYR A 50 8.74 2.34 -13.21
N GLY A 51 9.66 2.94 -12.48
CA GLY A 51 10.19 4.24 -12.85
C GLY A 51 9.39 5.43 -12.33
N ARG A 52 8.17 5.20 -11.82
CA ARG A 52 7.35 6.29 -11.27
C ARG A 52 7.85 6.73 -9.89
N TYR A 53 8.32 5.77 -9.11
CA TYR A 53 8.73 6.02 -7.74
C TYR A 53 10.21 5.80 -7.56
N GLU A 54 10.85 6.73 -6.88
CA GLU A 54 12.26 6.63 -6.53
C GLU A 54 12.46 5.71 -5.33
N LYS A 55 11.52 5.71 -4.40
CA LYS A 55 11.57 4.90 -3.19
C LYS A 55 10.16 4.71 -2.65
N VAL A 56 9.90 3.53 -2.11
CA VAL A 56 8.67 3.24 -1.37
C VAL A 56 9.08 2.68 -0.02
N GLU A 57 8.56 3.26 1.06
CA GLU A 57 8.93 2.85 2.42
C GLU A 57 7.72 2.97 3.34
N SER A 58 7.81 2.38 4.54
CA SER A 58 6.75 2.51 5.51
C SER A 58 6.62 3.96 5.95
N TYR A 59 5.39 4.35 6.32
CA TYR A 59 5.18 5.68 6.85
C TYR A 59 6.05 5.93 8.10
N TYR A 60 6.17 4.92 8.97
CA TYR A 60 6.99 5.03 10.17
C TYR A 60 8.43 5.41 9.84
N GLU A 61 9.04 4.70 8.91
CA GLU A 61 10.44 4.97 8.53
C GLU A 61 10.59 6.35 7.89
N TRP A 62 9.63 6.73 7.07
CA TRP A 62 9.64 8.02 6.41
C TRP A 62 9.45 9.16 7.40
N ALA A 63 8.50 9.03 8.32
CA ALA A 63 8.12 10.10 9.25
C ALA A 63 9.16 10.31 10.35
N LYS A 64 9.82 9.25 10.82
CA LYS A 64 10.76 9.35 11.93
C LYS A 64 11.98 10.19 11.59
N GLU A 65 12.30 10.33 10.32
CA GLU A 65 13.42 11.12 9.85
C GLU A 65 13.03 12.56 9.51
N ARG A 66 11.78 12.92 9.76
CA ARG A 66 11.26 14.25 9.42
C ARG A 66 10.78 14.97 10.63
N GLU A 67 11.31 16.17 10.83
CA GLU A 67 10.89 17.02 11.93
C GLU A 67 9.44 17.46 11.73
N GLY A 68 8.66 17.41 12.79
CA GLY A 68 7.27 17.84 12.73
C GLY A 68 6.27 16.78 12.32
N TRP A 69 6.72 15.57 12.00
CA TRP A 69 5.83 14.49 11.59
C TRP A 69 5.70 13.45 12.69
N ASN A 70 4.47 13.04 12.98
CA ASN A 70 4.20 12.00 13.95
C ASN A 70 4.34 10.63 13.31
N LYS A 71 5.40 9.90 13.67
CA LYS A 71 5.67 8.58 13.11
C LYS A 71 4.64 7.52 13.46
N ASN A 72 3.80 7.80 14.44
CA ASN A 72 2.75 6.87 14.88
C ASN A 72 1.37 7.23 14.32
N ASP A 73 1.31 8.08 13.32
CA ASP A 73 0.06 8.39 12.65
C ASP A 73 -0.52 7.12 12.04
N ILE A 74 -1.83 6.95 12.15
CA ILE A 74 -2.50 5.71 11.78
C ILE A 74 -3.18 5.76 10.42
N GLY A 75 -3.11 6.87 9.71
CA GLY A 75 -3.86 7.03 8.47
C GLY A 75 -3.10 6.68 7.20
N ILE A 76 -1.79 6.49 7.28
CA ILE A 76 -0.95 6.22 6.12
C ILE A 76 -0.07 5.02 6.42
N ASP A 77 -0.03 4.04 5.52
CA ASP A 77 0.80 2.84 5.72
C ASP A 77 2.16 2.96 5.04
N LEU A 78 2.18 3.42 3.80
CA LEU A 78 3.41 3.56 3.03
C LEU A 78 3.49 4.95 2.43
N VAL A 79 4.72 5.37 2.12
CA VAL A 79 4.97 6.63 1.42
C VAL A 79 5.91 6.34 0.26
N ALA A 80 5.56 6.81 -0.92
CA ALA A 80 6.41 6.71 -2.09
C ALA A 80 6.93 8.08 -2.48
N LYS A 81 8.20 8.15 -2.84
CA LYS A 81 8.79 9.38 -3.36
C LYS A 81 8.68 9.38 -4.88
N LEU A 82 8.16 10.46 -5.44
CA LEU A 82 8.03 10.60 -6.88
C LEU A 82 9.40 10.81 -7.52
N ARG A 83 9.61 10.17 -8.68
CA ARG A 83 10.92 10.20 -9.33
C ARG A 83 11.15 11.47 -10.15
N ASN A 84 10.15 11.89 -10.91
CA ASN A 84 10.32 12.95 -11.90
C ASN A 84 9.67 14.27 -11.50
N GLN A 85 9.24 14.38 -10.27
CA GLN A 85 8.67 15.62 -9.74
C GLN A 85 8.85 15.62 -8.24
N GLU A 86 8.74 16.79 -7.64
CA GLU A 86 8.79 16.90 -6.19
C GLU A 86 7.50 16.34 -5.59
N GLY A 87 7.62 15.81 -4.38
CA GLY A 87 6.48 15.36 -3.61
C GLY A 87 6.42 13.85 -3.43
N TYR A 88 5.39 13.46 -2.71
CA TYR A 88 5.22 12.09 -2.26
C TYR A 88 3.81 11.61 -2.57
N VAL A 89 3.66 10.30 -2.53
CA VAL A 89 2.37 9.64 -2.65
C VAL A 89 2.09 8.97 -1.31
N ALA A 90 0.93 9.26 -0.73
CA ALA A 90 0.48 8.58 0.48
C ALA A 90 -0.25 7.30 0.06
N ILE A 91 0.06 6.19 0.71
CA ILE A 91 -0.46 4.88 0.34
C ILE A 91 -1.10 4.23 1.56
N GLN A 92 -2.34 3.78 1.39
CA GLN A 92 -3.07 3.01 2.37
C GLN A 92 -3.23 1.60 1.84
N CYS A 93 -2.85 0.61 2.65
CA CYS A 93 -2.96 -0.80 2.30
C CYS A 93 -4.00 -1.46 3.19
N LYS A 94 -4.94 -2.18 2.59
CA LYS A 94 -5.97 -2.89 3.34
C LYS A 94 -6.05 -4.33 2.88
N PHE A 95 -5.68 -5.25 3.76
CA PHE A 95 -5.77 -6.67 3.50
C PHE A 95 -7.03 -7.21 4.18
N TYR A 96 -8.05 -7.47 3.37
CA TYR A 96 -9.34 -7.93 3.87
C TYR A 96 -9.54 -9.41 3.57
N GLN A 97 -10.51 -10.00 4.26
CA GLN A 97 -11.06 -11.28 3.82
C GLN A 97 -11.70 -11.10 2.44
N ALA A 98 -11.83 -12.19 1.71
CA ALA A 98 -12.19 -12.12 0.30
C ALA A 98 -13.49 -11.39 0.00
N ASP A 99 -14.45 -11.42 0.93
CA ASP A 99 -15.76 -10.80 0.76
C ASP A 99 -15.93 -9.47 1.50
N HIS A 100 -14.86 -8.98 2.10
CA HIS A 100 -14.92 -7.73 2.85
C HIS A 100 -14.83 -6.52 1.91
N GLN A 101 -15.43 -5.42 2.31
CA GLN A 101 -15.41 -4.19 1.54
C GLN A 101 -14.71 -3.07 2.33
N ILE A 102 -14.15 -2.11 1.61
CA ILE A 102 -13.51 -0.95 2.22
C ILE A 102 -14.59 -0.11 2.91
N SER A 103 -14.36 0.26 4.16
CA SER A 103 -15.30 1.08 4.91
C SER A 103 -15.07 2.56 4.64
N LYS A 104 -16.13 3.35 4.82
CA LYS A 104 -16.04 4.81 4.74
C LYS A 104 -15.04 5.34 5.77
N LYS A 105 -15.01 4.75 6.96
CA LYS A 105 -14.11 5.16 8.03
C LYS A 105 -12.65 5.02 7.61
N ASP A 106 -12.30 3.93 6.93
CA ASP A 106 -10.93 3.71 6.45
C ASP A 106 -10.54 4.79 5.44
N ILE A 107 -11.44 5.09 4.51
CA ILE A 107 -11.20 6.11 3.50
C ILE A 107 -11.06 7.49 4.14
N ASP A 108 -11.96 7.84 5.04
CA ASP A 108 -11.94 9.16 5.68
C ASP A 108 -10.66 9.37 6.50
N SER A 109 -10.23 8.35 7.24
CA SER A 109 -8.99 8.43 8.01
C SER A 109 -7.77 8.64 7.12
N PHE A 110 -7.73 7.96 6.00
CA PHE A 110 -6.64 8.09 5.04
C PHE A 110 -6.62 9.49 4.41
N ILE A 111 -7.78 9.99 4.01
CA ILE A 111 -7.89 11.33 3.42
C ILE A 111 -7.45 12.39 4.44
N ALA A 112 -7.89 12.25 5.68
CA ALA A 112 -7.51 13.20 6.72
C ALA A 112 -6.00 13.20 6.97
N ALA A 113 -5.39 12.01 7.07
CA ALA A 113 -3.96 11.90 7.34
C ALA A 113 -3.12 12.39 6.17
N SER A 114 -3.60 12.23 4.95
CA SER A 114 -2.85 12.55 3.73
C SER A 114 -3.19 13.92 3.13
N GLY A 115 -3.95 14.75 3.85
CA GLY A 115 -4.41 16.05 3.35
C GLY A 115 -3.38 17.17 3.40
N LYS A 116 -2.09 16.87 3.36
CA LYS A 116 -1.02 17.85 3.39
C LYS A 116 -0.40 18.01 2.00
N ASP A 117 0.06 19.22 1.71
CA ASP A 117 0.54 19.58 0.37
C ASP A 117 1.69 18.72 -0.13
N ILE A 118 2.47 18.13 0.77
CA ILE A 118 3.59 17.29 0.39
C ILE A 118 3.13 16.01 -0.33
N PHE A 119 1.90 15.56 -0.06
CA PHE A 119 1.34 14.40 -0.73
C PHE A 119 0.60 14.84 -2.00
N LYS A 120 1.23 14.63 -3.13
CA LYS A 120 0.68 15.03 -4.42
C LYS A 120 -0.42 14.08 -4.90
N TYR A 121 -0.32 12.81 -4.53
CA TYR A 121 -1.30 11.79 -4.90
C TYR A 121 -1.58 10.89 -3.72
N ARG A 122 -2.73 10.23 -3.76
CA ARG A 122 -3.14 9.24 -2.79
C ARG A 122 -3.45 7.93 -3.50
N LEU A 123 -3.00 6.82 -2.91
CA LEU A 123 -3.19 5.51 -3.50
C LEU A 123 -3.77 4.58 -2.45
N LEU A 124 -4.92 4.00 -2.74
CA LEU A 124 -5.54 3.01 -1.88
C LEU A 124 -5.42 1.65 -2.56
N VAL A 125 -4.77 0.72 -1.88
CA VAL A 125 -4.54 -0.63 -2.39
C VAL A 125 -5.18 -1.62 -1.45
N ASP A 126 -6.02 -2.50 -1.97
CA ASP A 126 -6.69 -3.49 -1.15
C ASP A 126 -6.66 -4.87 -1.80
N SER A 127 -7.00 -5.88 -1.01
CA SER A 127 -6.94 -7.27 -1.42
C SER A 127 -8.30 -7.85 -1.79
N THR A 128 -9.34 -7.03 -1.84
CA THR A 128 -10.70 -7.55 -2.04
C THR A 128 -10.99 -7.95 -3.46
N GLU A 129 -10.24 -7.43 -4.41
CA GLU A 129 -10.49 -7.66 -5.82
C GLU A 129 -9.27 -8.26 -6.49
N VAL A 130 -9.33 -9.51 -6.76
CA VAL A 130 -8.21 -10.25 -7.32
C VAL A 130 -8.68 -11.08 -8.52
#